data_0ff1866db8c70bcc1a280dc7092d22e8
#
_entry.id   0ff1866db8c70bcc1a280dc7092d22e8
#
_cell.length_a   1.000
_cell.length_b   1.000
_cell.length_c   1.000
_cell.angle_alpha   90.00
_cell.angle_beta   90.00
_cell.angle_gamma   90.00
#
_symmetry.space_group_name_H-M   'P 1'
#
loop_
_entity.id
_entity.type
_entity.pdbx_description
1 polymer ?
#
loop_
_entity_poly.entity_id
_entity_poly.type
_entity_poly.pdbx_seq_one_letter_code
_entity_poly.pdbx_strand_id
1 'polypeptide(L)'
;EAKVATDRSKIAQVIYNRLAKKMKLEIDASVKYGQDPAMSWTDMKATDTPYNTYINPGLPPTPIANPGKASIQAALAPFGSPPASDPACTGLPAGVKCEYLYYVLADEAGGHVFATTYEQHLLNVEKSKTAGLLP
;
A
#
# COMPACT_ATOMS: atom_id res chain seq x y z
N GLU A 1 -7.01 -5.54 -1.33
CA GLU A 1 -5.59 -5.40 -1.72
C GLU A 1 -4.84 -6.74 -1.67
N ALA A 2 -4.80 -7.45 -0.55
CA ALA A 2 -3.94 -8.61 -0.36
C ALA A 2 -4.59 -9.94 -0.78
N LYS A 3 -4.06 -10.59 -1.81
CA LYS A 3 -4.39 -11.98 -2.18
C LYS A 3 -3.60 -12.98 -1.31
N VAL A 4 -2.31 -12.72 -1.11
CA VAL A 4 -1.41 -13.59 -0.33
C VAL A 4 -1.61 -13.37 1.17
N ALA A 5 -1.77 -14.46 1.91
CA ALA A 5 -2.11 -14.40 3.33
C ALA A 5 -1.04 -13.71 4.19
N THR A 6 0.23 -13.94 3.89
CA THR A 6 1.38 -13.35 4.60
C THR A 6 1.50 -11.84 4.43
N ASP A 7 0.95 -11.29 3.34
CA ASP A 7 1.07 -9.86 3.03
C ASP A 7 0.03 -9.02 3.76
N ARG A 8 -1.11 -9.60 4.19
CA ARG A 8 -2.20 -8.85 4.82
C ARG A 8 -1.73 -8.06 6.04
N SER A 9 -0.98 -8.67 6.94
CA SER A 9 -0.47 -8.00 8.14
C SER A 9 0.60 -6.95 7.83
N LYS A 10 1.40 -7.17 6.79
CA LYS A 10 2.40 -6.19 6.32
C LYS A 10 1.72 -4.98 5.66
N ILE A 11 0.69 -5.19 4.82
CA ILE A 11 -0.10 -4.11 4.22
C ILE A 11 -0.82 -3.31 5.32
N ALA A 12 -1.41 -3.98 6.30
CA ALA A 12 -1.99 -3.30 7.46
C ALA A 12 -0.94 -2.44 8.18
N GLN A 13 0.29 -2.97 8.36
CA GLN A 13 1.38 -2.20 8.96
C GLN A 13 1.77 -0.97 8.14
N VAL A 14 1.81 -1.06 6.81
CA VAL A 14 2.03 0.12 5.94
C VAL A 14 0.99 1.20 6.22
N ILE A 15 -0.29 0.83 6.29
CA ILE A 15 -1.38 1.77 6.56
C ILE A 15 -1.18 2.46 7.91
N TYR A 16 -0.92 1.70 8.98
CA TYR A 16 -0.67 2.26 10.31
C TYR A 16 0.56 3.18 10.34
N ASN A 17 1.66 2.77 9.72
CA ASN A 17 2.87 3.58 9.66
C ASN A 17 2.65 4.90 8.91
N ARG A 18 1.94 4.86 7.76
CA ARG A 18 1.59 6.07 7.01
C ARG A 18 0.68 6.99 7.80
N LEU A 19 -0.34 6.48 8.48
CA LEU A 19 -1.22 7.26 9.35
C LEU A 19 -0.44 7.94 10.48
N ALA A 20 0.45 7.20 11.16
CA ALA A 20 1.29 7.75 12.23
C ALA A 20 2.22 8.87 11.74
N LYS A 21 2.68 8.78 10.50
CA LYS A 21 3.54 9.80 9.86
C LYS A 21 2.75 10.90 9.13
N LYS A 22 1.42 10.88 9.18
CA LYS A 22 0.54 11.80 8.44
C LYS A 22 0.78 11.77 6.93
N MET A 23 1.23 10.64 6.41
CA MET A 23 1.36 10.39 4.97
C MET A 23 -0.02 10.09 4.37
N LYS A 24 -0.22 10.46 3.11
CA LYS A 24 -1.38 10.04 2.34
C LYS A 24 -1.36 8.53 2.15
N LEU A 25 -2.52 7.86 2.21
CA LEU A 25 -2.56 6.39 2.10
C LEU A 25 -2.33 5.90 0.67
N GLU A 26 -2.77 6.66 -0.33
CA GLU A 26 -2.58 6.35 -1.76
C GLU A 26 -3.07 4.95 -2.14
N ILE A 27 -4.27 4.60 -1.66
CA ILE A 27 -4.90 3.29 -1.89
C ILE A 27 -5.85 3.38 -3.09
N ASP A 28 -5.56 2.61 -4.14
CA ASP A 28 -6.32 2.61 -5.40
C ASP A 28 -7.80 2.25 -5.21
N ALA A 29 -8.09 1.29 -4.33
CA ALA A 29 -9.45 0.88 -4.04
C ALA A 29 -10.30 2.02 -3.47
N SER A 30 -9.71 2.92 -2.67
CA SER A 30 -10.39 4.08 -2.13
C SER A 30 -10.70 5.13 -3.20
N VAL A 31 -9.81 5.30 -4.18
CA VAL A 31 -10.03 6.20 -5.31
C VAL A 31 -11.21 5.74 -6.17
N LYS A 32 -11.28 4.44 -6.45
CA LYS A 32 -12.35 3.85 -7.27
C LYS A 32 -13.72 3.84 -6.58
N TYR A 33 -13.74 3.94 -5.26
CA TYR A 33 -14.98 3.86 -4.49
C TYR A 33 -15.93 5.01 -4.81
N GLY A 34 -17.12 4.67 -5.30
CA GLY A 34 -18.16 5.63 -5.64
C GLY A 34 -17.92 6.46 -6.90
N GLN A 35 -16.87 6.16 -7.69
CA GLN A 35 -16.61 6.79 -8.98
C GLN A 35 -17.15 5.94 -10.13
N ASP A 36 -17.41 6.59 -11.29
CA ASP A 36 -17.88 5.92 -12.49
C ASP A 36 -16.78 4.97 -13.03
N PRO A 37 -17.07 3.66 -13.17
CA PRO A 37 -16.10 2.70 -13.72
C PRO A 37 -15.63 3.00 -15.15
N ALA A 38 -16.38 3.84 -15.90
CA ALA A 38 -16.00 4.26 -17.24
C ALA A 38 -14.94 5.37 -17.26
N MET A 39 -14.67 6.02 -16.13
CA MET A 39 -13.61 7.03 -16.04
C MET A 39 -12.23 6.41 -16.22
N SER A 40 -11.33 7.17 -16.84
CA SER A 40 -9.91 6.79 -16.88
C SER A 40 -9.31 6.81 -15.47
N TRP A 41 -8.28 5.98 -15.25
CA TRP A 41 -7.55 5.99 -13.97
C TRP A 41 -6.97 7.36 -13.63
N THR A 42 -6.47 8.07 -14.64
CA THR A 42 -5.92 9.43 -14.48
C THR A 42 -6.98 10.39 -13.99
N ASP A 43 -8.18 10.35 -14.57
CA ASP A 43 -9.28 11.22 -14.17
C ASP A 43 -9.79 10.88 -12.77
N MET A 44 -9.95 9.58 -12.46
CA MET A 44 -10.31 9.13 -11.11
C MET A 44 -9.34 9.67 -10.06
N LYS A 45 -8.02 9.55 -10.31
CA LYS A 45 -6.98 10.05 -9.39
C LYS A 45 -6.99 11.57 -9.23
N ALA A 46 -7.35 12.30 -10.28
CA ALA A 46 -7.43 13.76 -10.26
C ALA A 46 -8.73 14.29 -9.62
N THR A 47 -9.77 13.44 -9.52
CA THR A 47 -11.07 13.84 -8.97
C THR A 47 -11.01 13.93 -7.45
N ASP A 48 -11.32 15.11 -6.91
CA ASP A 48 -11.38 15.34 -5.46
C ASP A 48 -12.69 14.79 -4.90
N THR A 49 -12.61 13.59 -4.35
CA THR A 49 -13.69 12.98 -3.57
C THR A 49 -13.21 12.75 -2.14
N PRO A 50 -14.09 12.70 -1.13
CA PRO A 50 -13.71 12.41 0.25
C PRO A 50 -12.99 11.06 0.42
N TYR A 51 -13.14 10.15 -0.53
CA TYR A 51 -12.52 8.82 -0.55
C TYR A 51 -11.16 8.77 -1.26
N ASN A 52 -10.78 9.85 -1.97
CA ASN A 52 -9.52 9.87 -2.71
C ASN A 52 -8.32 10.08 -1.77
N THR A 53 -7.70 8.97 -1.37
CA THR A 53 -6.53 8.98 -0.46
C THR A 53 -5.22 9.41 -1.11
N TYR A 54 -5.21 9.75 -2.42
CA TYR A 54 -4.11 10.46 -3.07
C TYR A 54 -4.20 11.98 -2.86
N ILE A 55 -5.40 12.50 -2.58
CA ILE A 55 -5.63 13.93 -2.33
C ILE A 55 -5.80 14.17 -0.84
N ASN A 56 -6.67 13.42 -0.19
CA ASN A 56 -7.06 13.61 1.20
C ASN A 56 -6.22 12.74 2.14
N PRO A 57 -5.63 13.32 3.20
CA PRO A 57 -4.90 12.56 4.20
C PRO A 57 -5.85 11.79 5.14
N GLY A 58 -5.34 10.73 5.74
CA GLY A 58 -6.08 9.93 6.71
C GLY A 58 -6.94 8.85 6.10
N LEU A 59 -7.82 8.27 6.91
CA LEU A 59 -8.76 7.24 6.49
C LEU A 59 -9.92 7.86 5.69
N PRO A 60 -10.50 7.11 4.73
CA PRO A 60 -11.78 7.48 4.13
C PRO A 60 -12.88 7.67 5.19
N PRO A 61 -13.90 8.49 4.91
CA PRO A 61 -14.94 8.81 5.90
C PRO A 61 -15.78 7.61 6.36
N THR A 62 -15.85 6.56 5.55
CA THR A 62 -16.56 5.31 5.87
C THR A 62 -15.77 4.10 5.37
N PRO A 63 -16.08 2.87 5.84
CA PRO A 63 -15.59 1.64 5.20
C PRO A 63 -15.92 1.62 3.71
N ILE A 64 -15.00 1.11 2.88
CA ILE A 64 -15.14 1.04 1.42
C ILE A 64 -15.31 -0.41 0.92
N ALA A 65 -15.23 -1.38 1.80
CA ALA A 65 -15.33 -2.80 1.48
C ALA A 65 -15.94 -3.58 2.65
N ASN A 66 -16.34 -4.81 2.37
CA ASN A 66 -16.74 -5.78 3.38
C ASN A 66 -15.59 -6.81 3.57
N PRO A 67 -14.67 -6.58 4.51
CA PRO A 67 -13.48 -7.40 4.66
C PRO A 67 -13.82 -8.79 5.22
N GLY A 68 -13.13 -9.81 4.73
CA GLY A 68 -13.14 -11.13 5.32
C GLY A 68 -12.40 -11.18 6.66
N LYS A 69 -12.65 -12.25 7.44
CA LYS A 69 -12.06 -12.48 8.77
C LYS A 69 -10.54 -12.30 8.80
N ALA A 70 -9.82 -12.84 7.81
CA ALA A 70 -8.35 -12.74 7.75
C ALA A 70 -7.83 -11.30 7.60
N SER A 71 -8.55 -10.46 6.87
CA SER A 71 -8.20 -9.04 6.72
C SER A 71 -8.48 -8.25 7.99
N ILE A 72 -9.58 -8.55 8.70
CA ILE A 72 -9.89 -7.96 10.01
C ILE A 72 -8.82 -8.35 11.03
N GLN A 73 -8.44 -9.64 11.09
CA GLN A 73 -7.38 -10.12 11.96
C GLN A 73 -6.03 -9.43 11.69
N ALA A 74 -5.67 -9.24 10.41
CA ALA A 74 -4.45 -8.53 10.03
C ALA A 74 -4.46 -7.06 10.45
N ALA A 75 -5.62 -6.40 10.41
CA ALA A 75 -5.76 -5.02 10.89
C ALA A 75 -5.67 -4.92 12.42
N LEU A 76 -6.17 -5.93 13.15
CA LEU A 76 -6.09 -5.99 14.62
C LEU A 76 -4.71 -6.40 15.14
N ALA A 77 -3.94 -7.15 14.32
CA ALA A 77 -2.59 -7.60 14.66
C ALA A 77 -1.65 -7.36 13.45
N PRO A 78 -1.27 -6.10 13.18
CA PRO A 78 -0.36 -5.77 12.10
C PRO A 78 1.03 -6.37 12.33
N PHE A 79 1.83 -6.47 11.28
CA PHE A 79 3.11 -7.19 11.29
C PHE A 79 4.13 -6.64 12.29
N GLY A 80 4.10 -5.34 12.57
CA GLY A 80 5.10 -4.66 13.39
C GLY A 80 6.34 -4.22 12.57
N SER A 81 7.48 -4.15 13.24
CA SER A 81 8.73 -3.76 12.57
C SER A 81 9.30 -4.90 11.75
N PRO A 82 9.81 -4.62 10.53
CA PRO A 82 10.51 -5.62 9.74
C PRO A 82 11.75 -6.14 10.49
N PRO A 83 12.12 -7.44 10.35
CA PRO A 83 13.40 -7.92 10.80
C PRO A 83 14.54 -7.30 9.97
N ALA A 84 15.74 -7.16 10.54
CA ALA A 84 16.87 -6.54 9.86
C ALA A 84 17.27 -7.23 8.53
N SER A 85 16.93 -8.52 8.39
CA SER A 85 17.13 -9.29 7.15
C SER A 85 16.07 -9.07 6.08
N ASP A 86 15.02 -8.30 6.36
CA ASP A 86 13.97 -8.02 5.38
C ASP A 86 14.55 -7.16 4.23
N PRO A 87 14.20 -7.46 2.97
CA PRO A 87 14.65 -6.67 1.81
C PRO A 87 14.35 -5.17 1.94
N ALA A 88 13.25 -4.79 2.60
CA ALA A 88 12.92 -3.39 2.86
C ALA A 88 13.95 -2.68 3.75
N CYS A 89 14.76 -3.42 4.52
CA CYS A 89 15.79 -2.89 5.40
C CYS A 89 17.16 -2.79 4.72
N THR A 90 17.31 -3.32 3.51
CA THR A 90 18.59 -3.39 2.81
C THR A 90 18.94 -2.05 2.15
N GLY A 91 20.18 -1.59 2.32
CA GLY A 91 20.69 -0.39 1.64
C GLY A 91 20.05 0.92 2.12
N LEU A 92 19.50 0.94 3.32
CA LEU A 92 18.94 2.17 3.90
C LEU A 92 20.04 3.18 4.23
N PRO A 93 19.80 4.48 4.03
CA PRO A 93 20.72 5.53 4.50
C PRO A 93 20.93 5.46 6.01
N ALA A 94 22.09 5.95 6.47
CA ALA A 94 22.41 6.01 7.89
C ALA A 94 21.33 6.79 8.67
N GLY A 95 20.87 6.22 9.81
CA GLY A 95 19.85 6.84 10.65
C GLY A 95 18.40 6.63 10.20
N VAL A 96 18.17 6.01 9.05
CA VAL A 96 16.82 5.65 8.58
C VAL A 96 16.38 4.37 9.28
N LYS A 97 15.30 4.45 10.04
CA LYS A 97 14.66 3.29 10.66
C LYS A 97 13.95 2.45 9.60
N CYS A 98 14.15 1.13 9.61
CA CYS A 98 13.41 0.23 8.74
C CYS A 98 11.95 0.12 9.16
N GLU A 99 11.06 0.48 8.24
CA GLU A 99 9.60 0.44 8.42
C GLU A 99 8.96 0.10 7.08
N TYR A 100 7.83 -0.60 7.07
CA TYR A 100 7.04 -0.76 5.86
C TYR A 100 6.25 0.54 5.59
N LEU A 101 6.62 1.28 4.54
CA LEU A 101 5.96 2.52 4.10
C LEU A 101 5.34 2.43 2.71
N TYR A 102 5.84 1.51 1.89
CA TYR A 102 5.41 1.31 0.51
C TYR A 102 5.27 -0.17 0.20
N TYR A 103 4.39 -0.49 -0.74
CA TYR A 103 4.29 -1.83 -1.31
C TYR A 103 3.85 -1.74 -2.77
N VAL A 104 4.17 -2.76 -3.53
CA VAL A 104 3.74 -2.92 -4.92
C VAL A 104 3.63 -4.40 -5.25
N LEU A 105 2.77 -4.74 -6.21
CA LEU A 105 2.61 -6.11 -6.70
C LEU A 105 3.95 -6.65 -7.22
N ALA A 106 4.35 -7.84 -6.80
CA ALA A 106 5.64 -8.43 -7.10
C ALA A 106 5.58 -9.69 -7.96
N ASP A 107 4.42 -10.36 -8.00
CA ASP A 107 4.25 -11.59 -8.76
C ASP A 107 2.79 -11.81 -9.22
N GLU A 108 2.60 -12.75 -10.14
CA GLU A 108 1.28 -13.10 -10.69
C GLU A 108 0.35 -13.76 -9.66
N ALA A 109 0.89 -14.36 -8.60
CA ALA A 109 0.12 -14.94 -7.51
C ALA A 109 -0.52 -13.88 -6.62
N GLY A 110 -0.12 -12.61 -6.78
CA GLY A 110 -0.61 -11.47 -6.04
C GLY A 110 0.20 -11.16 -4.79
N GLY A 111 1.44 -11.64 -4.72
CA GLY A 111 2.41 -11.28 -3.70
C GLY A 111 2.91 -9.85 -3.87
N HIS A 112 3.34 -9.23 -2.77
CA HIS A 112 3.83 -7.86 -2.75
C HIS A 112 5.27 -7.79 -2.27
N VAL A 113 5.99 -6.81 -2.79
CA VAL A 113 7.29 -6.38 -2.27
C VAL A 113 7.11 -5.06 -1.51
N PHE A 114 7.78 -4.96 -0.38
CA PHE A 114 7.68 -3.84 0.55
C PHE A 114 8.95 -2.99 0.52
N ALA A 115 8.80 -1.71 0.88
CA ALA A 115 9.94 -0.78 0.92
C ALA A 115 9.78 0.21 2.09
N THR A 116 10.93 0.68 2.59
CA THR A 116 11.03 1.73 3.60
C THR A 116 11.15 3.11 2.95
N THR A 117 11.93 3.23 1.86
CA THR A 117 12.14 4.50 1.18
C THR A 117 11.41 4.56 -0.15
N TYR A 118 11.16 5.79 -0.60
CA TYR A 118 10.51 6.02 -1.90
C TYR A 118 11.39 5.54 -3.06
N GLU A 119 12.71 5.69 -2.95
CA GLU A 119 13.68 5.22 -3.94
C GLU A 119 13.61 3.70 -4.10
N GLN A 120 13.58 2.95 -2.99
CA GLN A 120 13.37 1.49 -3.05
C GLN A 120 12.04 1.13 -3.70
N HIS A 121 10.98 1.89 -3.37
CA HIS A 121 9.66 1.67 -3.96
C HIS A 121 9.68 1.90 -5.48
N LEU A 122 10.30 2.96 -5.97
CA LEU A 122 10.43 3.22 -7.40
C LEU A 122 11.15 2.09 -8.14
N LEU A 123 12.23 1.55 -7.55
CA LEU A 123 12.93 0.39 -8.11
C LEU A 123 12.03 -0.86 -8.16
N ASN A 124 11.21 -1.07 -7.15
CA ASN A 124 10.27 -2.17 -7.11
C ASN A 124 9.14 -1.99 -8.14
N VAL A 125 8.62 -0.77 -8.30
CA VAL A 125 7.63 -0.43 -9.34
C VAL A 125 8.18 -0.70 -10.73
N GLU A 126 9.42 -0.31 -11.01
CA GLU A 126 10.06 -0.55 -12.30
C GLU A 126 10.21 -2.06 -12.60
N LYS A 127 10.62 -2.84 -11.60
CA LYS A 127 10.68 -4.30 -11.72
C LYS A 127 9.29 -4.90 -12.01
N SER A 128 8.26 -4.45 -11.32
CA SER A 128 6.89 -4.92 -11.52
C SER A 128 6.35 -4.58 -12.91
N LYS A 129 6.66 -3.38 -13.42
CA LYS A 129 6.34 -2.97 -14.80
C LYS A 129 7.06 -3.82 -15.83
N THR A 130 8.37 -4.03 -15.66
CA THR A 130 9.18 -4.87 -16.55
C THR A 130 8.67 -6.32 -16.57
N ALA A 131 8.14 -6.81 -15.46
CA ALA A 131 7.51 -8.12 -15.36
C ALA A 131 6.06 -8.15 -15.91
N GLY A 132 5.52 -7.03 -16.39
CA GLY A 132 4.15 -6.96 -16.93
C GLY A 132 3.03 -7.03 -15.88
N LEU A 133 3.35 -6.81 -14.62
CA LEU A 133 2.40 -6.87 -13.50
C LEU A 133 1.62 -5.55 -13.30
N LEU A 134 2.16 -4.46 -13.81
CA LEU A 134 1.56 -3.12 -13.78
C LEU A 134 1.48 -2.56 -15.20
N PRO A 135 0.47 -1.72 -15.49
CA PRO A 135 0.35 -1.02 -16.76
C PRO A 135 1.46 0.03 -16.99
#